data_53e7e4ae728ccacec641ab9378195304
#
_entry.id   53e7e4ae728ccacec641ab9378195304
#
_cell.length_a   1.000
_cell.length_b   1.000
_cell.length_c   1.000
_cell.angle_alpha   90.00
_cell.angle_beta   90.00
_cell.angle_gamma   90.00
#
_symmetry.space_group_name_H-M   'P 1'
#
loop_
_entity.id
_entity.type
_entity.pdbx_description
1 polymer ?
#
loop_
_entity_poly.entity_id
_entity_poly.type
_entity_poly.pdbx_seq_one_letter_code
_entity_poly.pdbx_strand_id
1 'polypeptide(L)'
;MSPPVGPYSSVRRAGDWVITSGQVGLAADGTGTARLVEGGTVAELRQVLQNVTDVLAVEGATLADVVKTTVFLLDMTEFAAVNEVWVEYFTENRPTRSAVAVAALPIGARIEVEAWAYAPPVI
;
A
#
# COMPACT_ATOMS: atom_id res chain seq x y z
N MET A 1 -2.45 7.64 -11.08
CA MET A 1 -1.50 6.75 -10.38
C MET A 1 -0.09 7.32 -10.55
N SER A 2 0.64 7.43 -9.47
CA SER A 2 2.00 7.96 -9.52
C SER A 2 3.01 6.91 -9.99
N PRO A 3 4.06 7.30 -10.74
CA PRO A 3 5.12 6.35 -11.10
C PRO A 3 5.93 5.97 -9.85
N PRO A 4 6.63 4.82 -9.89
CA PRO A 4 7.51 4.45 -8.78
C PRO A 4 8.64 5.48 -8.60
N VAL A 5 9.09 5.64 -7.34
CA VAL A 5 10.15 6.59 -7.00
C VAL A 5 11.55 6.00 -7.19
N GLY A 6 11.67 4.85 -7.82
CA GLY A 6 12.94 4.18 -8.06
C GLY A 6 12.87 3.22 -9.25
N PRO A 7 13.97 2.50 -9.55
CA PRO A 7 14.06 1.62 -10.72
C PRO A 7 13.43 0.24 -10.44
N TYR A 8 12.13 0.21 -10.19
CA TYR A 8 11.38 -1.02 -9.92
C TYR A 8 9.95 -0.90 -10.43
N SER A 9 9.28 -2.04 -10.58
CA SER A 9 7.87 -2.08 -10.96
C SER A 9 6.99 -1.87 -9.73
N SER A 10 5.95 -1.07 -9.86
CA SER A 10 4.98 -0.87 -8.79
C SER A 10 4.19 -2.15 -8.50
N VAL A 11 3.96 -2.96 -9.53
CA VAL A 11 3.19 -4.20 -9.43
C VAL A 11 3.67 -5.19 -10.47
N ARG A 12 3.64 -6.48 -10.13
CA ARG A 12 3.94 -7.54 -11.07
C ARG A 12 3.02 -8.73 -10.85
N ARG A 13 2.66 -9.39 -11.96
CA ARG A 13 1.98 -10.68 -11.92
C ARG A 13 3.00 -11.80 -12.07
N ALA A 14 2.86 -12.84 -11.22
CA ALA A 14 3.61 -14.08 -11.33
C ALA A 14 2.58 -15.22 -11.22
N GLY A 15 2.13 -15.72 -12.39
CA GLY A 15 1.05 -16.71 -12.43
C GLY A 15 -0.24 -16.14 -11.84
N ASP A 16 -0.73 -16.78 -10.79
CA ASP A 16 -1.96 -16.36 -10.10
C ASP A 16 -1.71 -15.28 -9.04
N TRP A 17 -0.45 -14.94 -8.78
CA TRP A 17 -0.07 -13.96 -7.78
C TRP A 17 0.17 -12.59 -8.39
N VAL A 18 -0.32 -11.57 -7.71
CA VAL A 18 -0.07 -10.16 -8.04
C VAL A 18 0.59 -9.53 -6.83
N ILE A 19 1.78 -9.01 -7.02
CA ILE A 19 2.66 -8.55 -5.95
C ILE A 19 2.97 -7.08 -6.17
N THR A 20 2.78 -6.25 -5.13
CA THR A 20 3.12 -4.83 -5.22
C THR A 20 4.46 -4.55 -4.56
N SER A 21 5.13 -3.52 -5.07
CA SER A 21 6.17 -2.85 -4.29
C SER A 21 5.51 -2.12 -3.12
N GLY A 22 6.31 -1.73 -2.15
CA GLY A 22 5.84 -0.90 -1.05
C GLY A 22 5.29 0.42 -1.56
N GLN A 23 4.09 0.78 -1.12
CA GLN A 23 3.42 2.02 -1.48
C GLN A 23 3.48 2.98 -0.31
N VAL A 24 3.86 4.21 -0.58
CA VAL A 24 3.79 5.32 0.38
C VAL A 24 2.64 6.25 -0.02
N GLY A 25 2.32 7.22 0.83
CA GLY A 25 1.15 8.08 0.63
C GLY A 25 1.37 9.18 -0.41
N LEU A 26 1.85 8.81 -1.60
CA LEU A 26 2.04 9.74 -2.70
C LEU A 26 0.72 10.24 -3.23
N ALA A 27 0.60 11.55 -3.37
CA ALA A 27 -0.57 12.17 -3.97
C ALA A 27 -0.64 11.80 -5.45
N ALA A 28 -1.83 11.37 -5.90
CA ALA A 28 -2.10 11.03 -7.30
C ALA A 28 -2.69 12.27 -8.00
N ASP A 29 -1.96 13.39 -7.99
CA ASP A 29 -2.46 14.66 -8.51
C ASP A 29 -2.08 14.94 -9.97
N GLY A 30 -1.34 14.02 -10.60
CA GLY A 30 -0.97 14.14 -12.00
C GLY A 30 0.11 15.17 -12.31
N THR A 31 0.70 15.79 -11.29
CA THR A 31 1.72 16.81 -11.52
C THR A 31 3.09 16.24 -11.90
N GLY A 32 3.28 14.94 -11.70
CA GLY A 32 4.56 14.28 -11.91
C GLY A 32 5.57 14.53 -10.78
N THR A 33 5.21 15.30 -9.77
CA THR A 33 6.05 15.59 -8.60
C THR A 33 5.74 14.56 -7.51
N ALA A 34 6.77 13.87 -7.02
CA ALA A 34 6.63 12.93 -5.91
C ALA A 34 6.37 13.73 -4.62
N ARG A 35 5.14 13.68 -4.12
CA ARG A 35 4.72 14.44 -2.97
C ARG A 35 3.76 13.63 -2.11
N LEU A 36 4.08 13.55 -0.82
CA LEU A 36 3.19 12.91 0.16
C LEU A 36 1.96 13.78 0.40
N VAL A 37 0.81 13.14 0.66
CA VAL A 37 -0.36 13.85 1.13
C VAL A 37 -0.08 14.44 2.51
N GLU A 38 -0.72 15.56 2.84
CA GLU A 38 -0.62 16.20 4.15
C GLU A 38 -1.59 15.55 5.13
N GLY A 39 -1.28 15.62 6.42
CA GLY A 39 -2.19 15.20 7.48
C GLY A 39 -1.67 14.08 8.36
N GLY A 40 -0.42 13.66 8.20
CA GLY A 40 0.22 12.67 9.07
C GLY A 40 -0.09 11.23 8.67
N THR A 41 0.19 10.31 9.58
CA THR A 41 0.17 8.87 9.32
C THR A 41 -1.19 8.37 8.83
N VAL A 42 -2.28 8.81 9.45
CA VAL A 42 -3.63 8.35 9.06
C VAL A 42 -3.96 8.81 7.64
N ALA A 43 -3.69 10.07 7.31
CA ALA A 43 -3.93 10.59 5.97
C ALA A 43 -3.06 9.86 4.94
N GLU A 44 -1.80 9.61 5.28
CA GLU A 44 -0.90 8.85 4.42
C GLU A 44 -1.38 7.42 4.23
N LEU A 45 -1.86 6.76 5.28
CA LEU A 45 -2.38 5.39 5.16
C LEU A 45 -3.58 5.31 4.22
N ARG A 46 -4.50 6.26 4.29
CA ARG A 46 -5.64 6.30 3.37
C ARG A 46 -5.18 6.40 1.92
N GLN A 47 -4.18 7.25 1.67
CA GLN A 47 -3.62 7.38 0.32
C GLN A 47 -2.83 6.14 -0.07
N VAL A 48 -2.09 5.54 0.86
CA VAL A 48 -1.37 4.27 0.62
C VAL A 48 -2.33 3.19 0.14
N LEU A 49 -3.45 3.01 0.85
CA LEU A 49 -4.41 1.95 0.49
C LEU A 49 -5.12 2.25 -0.83
N GLN A 50 -5.32 3.52 -1.16
CA GLN A 50 -5.79 3.89 -2.49
C GLN A 50 -4.75 3.55 -3.55
N ASN A 51 -3.48 3.85 -3.30
CA ASN A 51 -2.40 3.54 -4.23
C ASN A 51 -2.23 2.03 -4.42
N VAL A 52 -2.34 1.25 -3.34
CA VAL A 52 -2.32 -0.23 -3.44
C VAL A 52 -3.48 -0.71 -4.31
N THR A 53 -4.67 -0.17 -4.10
CA THR A 53 -5.85 -0.51 -4.90
C THR A 53 -5.61 -0.23 -6.39
N ASP A 54 -5.05 0.93 -6.69
CA ASP A 54 -4.80 1.36 -8.08
C ASP A 54 -3.76 0.47 -8.77
N VAL A 55 -2.65 0.17 -8.10
CA VAL A 55 -1.61 -0.65 -8.73
C VAL A 55 -2.03 -2.10 -8.88
N LEU A 56 -2.81 -2.64 -7.92
CA LEU A 56 -3.37 -4.00 -8.06
C LEU A 56 -4.29 -4.08 -9.27
N ALA A 57 -5.08 -3.05 -9.52
CA ALA A 57 -6.02 -3.03 -10.64
C ALA A 57 -5.33 -3.12 -11.99
N VAL A 58 -4.09 -2.66 -12.11
CA VAL A 58 -3.29 -2.80 -13.35
C VAL A 58 -3.18 -4.25 -13.78
N GLU A 59 -3.09 -5.17 -12.81
CA GLU A 59 -2.96 -6.61 -13.06
C GLU A 59 -4.24 -7.38 -12.75
N GLY A 60 -5.38 -6.70 -12.67
CA GLY A 60 -6.68 -7.34 -12.52
C GLY A 60 -7.00 -7.82 -11.11
N ALA A 61 -6.32 -7.31 -10.09
CA ALA A 61 -6.56 -7.68 -8.71
C ALA A 61 -7.22 -6.53 -7.93
N THR A 62 -7.85 -6.89 -6.80
CA THR A 62 -8.51 -5.92 -5.91
C THR A 62 -8.01 -6.13 -4.48
N LEU A 63 -8.37 -5.22 -3.57
CA LEU A 63 -8.05 -5.39 -2.14
C LEU A 63 -8.63 -6.68 -1.57
N ALA A 64 -9.79 -7.11 -2.06
CA ALA A 64 -10.41 -8.37 -1.61
C ALA A 64 -9.56 -9.59 -1.93
N ASP A 65 -8.68 -9.50 -2.92
CA ASP A 65 -7.79 -10.57 -3.33
C ASP A 65 -6.49 -10.64 -2.51
N VAL A 66 -6.24 -9.63 -1.67
CA VAL A 66 -4.99 -9.54 -0.90
C VAL A 66 -4.97 -10.62 0.18
N VAL A 67 -3.89 -11.38 0.22
CA VAL A 67 -3.69 -12.49 1.16
C VAL A 67 -2.67 -12.12 2.23
N LYS A 68 -1.66 -11.34 1.89
CA LYS A 68 -0.56 -11.00 2.77
C LYS A 68 -0.18 -9.53 2.62
N THR A 69 0.08 -8.89 3.75
CA THR A 69 0.58 -7.51 3.79
C THR A 69 1.73 -7.35 4.75
N THR A 70 2.58 -6.36 4.49
CA THR A 70 3.56 -5.88 5.46
C THR A 70 3.37 -4.37 5.60
N VAL A 71 3.30 -3.91 6.84
CA VAL A 71 3.17 -2.49 7.18
C VAL A 71 4.47 -2.04 7.82
N PHE A 72 5.08 -1.01 7.23
CA PHE A 72 6.27 -0.38 7.76
C PHE A 72 5.86 0.96 8.36
N LEU A 73 6.10 1.15 9.65
CA LEU A 73 5.74 2.36 10.39
C LEU A 73 6.97 3.11 10.87
N LEU A 74 6.92 4.42 10.77
CA LEU A 74 7.97 5.25 11.35
C LEU A 74 7.85 5.29 12.88
N ASP A 75 6.60 5.31 13.39
CA ASP A 75 6.31 5.45 14.83
C ASP A 75 5.26 4.43 15.25
N MET A 76 5.69 3.40 16.01
CA MET A 76 4.80 2.32 16.45
C MET A 76 3.75 2.79 17.48
N THR A 77 3.92 3.96 18.09
CA THR A 77 2.88 4.50 18.99
C THR A 77 1.59 4.82 18.23
N GLU A 78 1.65 4.91 16.89
CA GLU A 78 0.48 5.16 16.04
C GLU A 78 -0.24 3.87 15.61
N PHE A 79 0.17 2.72 16.15
CA PHE A 79 -0.37 1.41 15.74
C PHE A 79 -1.89 1.33 15.92
N ALA A 80 -2.43 1.84 17.02
CA ALA A 80 -3.89 1.82 17.26
C ALA A 80 -4.64 2.65 16.22
N ALA A 81 -4.13 3.83 15.87
CA ALA A 81 -4.75 4.68 14.86
C ALA A 81 -4.71 4.02 13.48
N VAL A 82 -3.61 3.34 13.15
CA VAL A 82 -3.47 2.57 11.90
C VAL A 82 -4.52 1.46 11.86
N ASN A 83 -4.72 0.74 12.97
CA ASN A 83 -5.69 -0.34 13.03
C ASN A 83 -7.12 0.14 12.80
N GLU A 84 -7.48 1.32 13.32
CA GLU A 84 -8.81 1.90 13.13
C GLU A 84 -9.10 2.18 11.64
N VAL A 85 -8.12 2.65 10.90
CA VAL A 85 -8.26 2.88 9.45
C VAL A 85 -8.24 1.57 8.69
N TRP A 86 -7.37 0.65 9.08
CA TRP A 86 -7.19 -0.64 8.41
C TRP A 86 -8.50 -1.41 8.28
N VAL A 87 -9.30 -1.47 9.34
CA VAL A 87 -10.56 -2.21 9.33
C VAL A 87 -11.63 -1.59 8.44
N GLU A 88 -11.49 -0.35 8.04
CA GLU A 88 -12.38 0.29 7.08
C GLU A 88 -12.16 -0.25 5.66
N TYR A 89 -10.95 -0.70 5.35
CA TYR A 89 -10.55 -1.20 4.03
C TYR A 89 -10.55 -2.72 3.96
N PHE A 90 -10.22 -3.39 5.07
CA PHE A 90 -10.19 -4.85 5.17
C PHE A 90 -11.22 -5.29 6.21
N THR A 91 -12.48 -5.41 5.78
CA THR A 91 -13.62 -5.68 6.67
C THR A 91 -13.81 -7.17 6.91
N GLU A 92 -13.72 -8.00 5.85
CA GLU A 92 -13.88 -9.44 5.90
C GLU A 92 -12.72 -10.11 5.19
N ASN A 93 -12.43 -11.36 5.54
CA ASN A 93 -11.33 -12.11 4.93
C ASN A 93 -10.03 -11.31 4.93
N ARG A 94 -9.70 -10.76 6.10
CA ARG A 94 -8.53 -9.90 6.23
C ARG A 94 -7.25 -10.61 5.85
N PRO A 95 -6.33 -9.92 5.15
CA PRO A 95 -5.03 -10.51 4.84
C PRO A 95 -4.21 -10.72 6.11
N THR A 96 -3.22 -11.59 6.02
CA THR A 96 -2.19 -11.61 7.08
C THR A 96 -1.43 -10.28 7.04
N ARG A 97 -0.88 -9.88 8.20
CA ARG A 97 -0.15 -8.62 8.31
C ARG A 97 0.99 -8.74 9.29
N SER A 98 2.19 -8.34 8.86
CA SER A 98 3.29 -8.05 9.77
C SER A 98 3.43 -6.54 9.83
N ALA A 99 3.63 -6.00 11.03
CA ALA A 99 3.84 -4.57 11.22
C ALA A 99 5.15 -4.37 11.96
N VAL A 100 6.03 -3.55 11.40
CA VAL A 100 7.35 -3.27 11.96
C VAL A 100 7.63 -1.78 11.98
N ALA A 101 8.37 -1.33 13.00
CA ALA A 101 8.87 0.03 13.04
C ALA A 101 10.20 0.09 12.30
N VAL A 102 10.43 1.15 11.54
CA VAL A 102 11.65 1.35 10.75
C VAL A 102 12.27 2.71 11.08
N ALA A 103 13.55 2.84 10.79
CA ALA A 103 14.29 4.08 11.07
C ALA A 103 13.88 5.22 10.13
N ALA A 104 13.55 4.91 8.88
CA ALA A 104 13.16 5.90 7.87
C ALA A 104 12.45 5.20 6.72
N LEU A 105 11.70 5.98 5.95
CA LEU A 105 11.02 5.53 4.74
C LEU A 105 11.31 6.50 3.60
N PRO A 106 11.12 6.07 2.33
CA PRO A 106 11.37 6.97 1.19
C PRO A 106 10.60 8.28 1.30
N ILE A 107 11.21 9.35 0.85
CA ILE A 107 10.65 10.72 0.77
C ILE A 107 10.03 11.24 2.07
N GLY A 108 10.48 10.73 3.22
CA GLY A 108 9.96 11.16 4.52
C GLY A 108 8.59 10.58 4.87
N ALA A 109 8.20 9.50 4.22
CA ALA A 109 6.92 8.84 4.52
C ALA A 109 6.87 8.33 5.95
N ARG A 110 5.68 8.33 6.54
CA ARG A 110 5.44 7.83 7.89
C ARG A 110 4.93 6.40 7.91
N ILE A 111 4.42 5.92 6.78
CA ILE A 111 3.89 4.57 6.64
C ILE A 111 4.07 4.09 5.21
N GLU A 112 4.31 2.79 5.06
CA GLU A 112 4.44 2.11 3.77
C GLU A 112 3.79 0.75 3.88
N VAL A 113 3.12 0.30 2.82
CA VAL A 113 2.45 -1.00 2.78
C VAL A 113 2.78 -1.71 1.47
N GLU A 114 3.16 -2.98 1.57
CA GLU A 114 3.25 -3.86 0.41
C GLU A 114 2.19 -4.95 0.53
N ALA A 115 1.76 -5.49 -0.61
CA ALA A 115 0.67 -6.47 -0.64
C ALA A 115 0.93 -7.58 -1.64
N TRP A 116 0.46 -8.78 -1.29
CA TRP A 116 0.45 -9.95 -2.16
C TRP A 116 -1.01 -10.37 -2.33
N ALA A 117 -1.48 -10.37 -3.58
CA ALA A 117 -2.84 -10.76 -3.92
C ALA A 117 -2.85 -12.07 -4.70
N TYR A 118 -3.81 -12.92 -4.43
CA TYR A 118 -4.05 -14.14 -5.20
C TYR A 118 -5.26 -13.87 -6.10
N ALA A 119 -5.00 -13.71 -7.37
CA ALA A 119 -5.99 -13.29 -8.36
C ALA A 119 -5.73 -14.00 -9.69
N PRO A 120 -6.19 -15.24 -9.85
CA PRO A 120 -6.01 -15.95 -11.11
C PRO A 120 -6.51 -15.13 -12.29
N PRO A 121 -5.79 -15.16 -13.43
CA PRO A 121 -6.22 -14.41 -14.61
C PRO A 121 -7.61 -14.84 -15.06
N VAL A 122 -8.42 -13.88 -15.48
CA VAL A 122 -9.72 -14.14 -16.09
C VAL A 122 -9.47 -14.54 -17.55
N ILE A 123 -10.04 -15.67 -17.92
CA ILE A 123 -9.89 -16.21 -19.28
C ILE A 123 -11.05 -15.76 -20.16
#